data_9f9f4a2960dbc00a5530b85137012b0a
#
_entry.id   9f9f4a2960dbc00a5530b85137012b0a
#
_cell.length_a   1.000
_cell.length_b   1.000
_cell.length_c   1.000
_cell.angle_alpha   90.00
_cell.angle_beta   90.00
_cell.angle_gamma   90.00
#
_symmetry.space_group_name_H-M   'P 1'
#
loop_
_entity.id
_entity.type
_entity.pdbx_description
1 polymer ?
#
loop_
_entity_poly.entity_id
_entity_poly.type
_entity_poly.pdbx_seq_one_letter_code
_entity_poly.pdbx_strand_id
1 'polypeptide(L)' 'MILHERVVLAEAILEIELHADLRYRLRYGDLVEYENGRRKLRGRSSRYVFRSVEQLRYDFERDVAAVGGRLG' A
#
# COMPACT_ATOMS: atom_id res chain seq x y z
N MET A 1 -10.61 -10.44 8.87
CA MET A 1 -9.40 -10.04 8.11
C MET A 1 -9.01 -11.14 7.14
N ILE A 2 -8.86 -10.81 5.87
CA ILE A 2 -8.50 -11.79 4.85
C ILE A 2 -6.98 -11.97 4.80
N LEU A 3 -6.24 -10.88 4.90
CA LEU A 3 -4.79 -10.90 4.78
C LEU A 3 -4.17 -9.83 5.65
N HIS A 4 -3.12 -10.20 6.36
CA HIS A 4 -2.31 -9.24 7.10
C HIS A 4 -0.85 -9.66 6.97
N GLU A 5 -0.04 -8.81 6.35
CA GLU A 5 1.39 -9.03 6.23
C GLU A 5 2.14 -7.83 6.77
N ARG A 6 3.23 -8.10 7.44
CA ARG A 6 4.11 -7.06 7.94
C ARG A 6 5.56 -7.50 7.74
N VAL A 7 6.32 -6.70 7.01
CA VAL A 7 7.70 -6.99 6.72
C VAL A 7 8.56 -5.81 7.12
N VAL A 8 9.59 -6.06 7.91
CA VAL A 8 10.55 -5.03 8.30
C VAL A 8 11.67 -5.04 7.26
N LEU A 9 11.78 -3.96 6.50
CA LEU A 9 12.81 -3.78 5.49
C LEU A 9 13.90 -2.87 6.03
N ALA A 10 15.03 -2.82 5.35
CA ALA A 10 16.13 -1.96 5.78
C ALA A 10 15.75 -0.47 5.81
N GLU A 11 14.89 -0.05 4.87
CA GLU A 11 14.52 1.36 4.71
C GLU A 11 13.20 1.71 5.39
N ALA A 12 12.28 0.76 5.54
CA ALA A 12 10.93 1.04 6.02
C ALA A 12 10.21 -0.24 6.42
N ILE A 13 9.07 -0.08 7.07
CA ILE A 13 8.19 -1.19 7.38
C ILE A 13 7.12 -1.25 6.29
N LEU A 14 6.96 -2.43 5.70
CA LEU A 14 5.89 -2.72 4.76
C LEU A 14 4.74 -3.36 5.51
N GLU A 15 3.54 -2.85 5.32
CA GLU A 15 2.36 -3.40 5.98
C GLU A 15 1.20 -3.50 4.98
N ILE A 16 0.56 -4.66 4.95
CA ILE A 16 -0.59 -4.93 4.07
C ILE A 16 -1.70 -5.53 4.90
N GLU A 17 -2.87 -4.89 4.89
CA GLU A 17 -4.07 -5.40 5.55
C GLU A 17 -5.21 -5.42 4.56
N LEU A 18 -5.92 -6.55 4.48
CA LEU A 18 -7.11 -6.71 3.67
C LEU A 18 -8.21 -7.31 4.52
N HIS A 19 -9.40 -6.73 4.46
CA HIS A 19 -10.56 -7.16 5.24
C HIS A 19 -11.67 -7.68 4.33
N ALA A 20 -12.51 -8.55 4.88
CA ALA A 20 -13.58 -9.18 4.11
C ALA A 20 -14.61 -8.19 3.57
N ASP A 21 -14.77 -7.04 4.20
CA ASP A 21 -15.68 -5.98 3.76
C ASP A 21 -15.03 -5.00 2.78
N LEU A 22 -13.92 -5.39 2.18
CA LEU A 22 -13.15 -4.63 1.21
C LEU A 22 -12.43 -3.41 1.78
N ARG A 23 -12.35 -3.29 3.10
CA ARG A 23 -11.45 -2.31 3.69
C ARG A 23 -10.03 -2.82 3.52
N TYR A 24 -9.11 -1.89 3.28
CA TYR A 24 -7.72 -2.25 3.06
C TYR A 24 -6.80 -1.15 3.56
N ARG A 25 -5.57 -1.54 3.83
CA ARG A 25 -4.51 -0.60 4.17
C ARG A 25 -3.19 -1.22 3.72
N LEU A 26 -2.48 -0.52 2.84
CA LEU A 26 -1.15 -0.89 2.41
C LEU A 26 -0.23 0.28 2.70
N ARG A 27 0.90 0.02 3.31
CA ARG A 27 1.81 1.09 3.71
C ARG A 27 3.27 0.68 3.55
N TYR A 28 4.07 1.61 3.07
CA TYR A 28 5.52 1.47 2.98
C TYR A 28 6.15 2.68 3.68
N GLY A 29 6.50 2.52 4.98
CA GLY A 29 7.00 3.61 5.79
C GLY A 29 6.06 4.81 5.77
N ASP A 30 6.64 6.00 5.60
CA ASP A 30 5.88 7.24 5.48
C ASP A 30 5.74 7.71 4.05
N LEU A 31 6.24 6.94 3.08
CA LEU A 31 6.33 7.38 1.70
C LEU A 31 5.15 6.98 0.84
N VAL A 32 4.57 5.80 1.09
CA VAL A 32 3.46 5.29 0.31
C VAL A 32 2.40 4.74 1.24
N GLU A 33 1.15 5.13 1.02
CA GLU A 33 0.03 4.60 1.80
C GLU A 33 -1.21 4.53 0.92
N TYR A 34 -1.89 3.39 0.98
CA TYR A 34 -3.19 3.19 0.34
C TYR A 34 -4.15 2.74 1.42
N GLU A 35 -5.24 3.48 1.60
CA GLU A 35 -6.23 3.16 2.63
C GLU A 35 -7.61 3.58 2.18
N ASN A 36 -8.52 2.60 2.04
CA ASN A 36 -9.96 2.84 1.89
C ASN A 36 -10.33 3.98 0.93
N GLY A 37 -9.82 3.92 -0.30
CA GLY A 37 -10.15 4.90 -1.31
C GLY A 37 -9.22 6.12 -1.33
N ARG A 38 -8.15 6.10 -0.55
CA ARG A 38 -7.14 7.15 -0.55
C ARG A 38 -5.78 6.60 -0.89
N ARG A 39 -5.03 7.38 -1.62
CA ARG A 39 -3.64 7.11 -1.96
C ARG A 39 -2.79 8.27 -1.49
N LYS A 40 -1.75 7.98 -0.73
CA LYS A 40 -0.81 9.00 -0.26
C LYS A 40 0.57 8.66 -0.75
N LEU A 41 1.20 9.61 -1.42
CA LEU A 41 2.53 9.44 -1.98
C LEU A 41 3.37 10.65 -1.60
N ARG A 42 4.41 10.42 -0.81
CA ARG A 42 5.31 11.47 -0.32
C ARG A 42 4.56 12.65 0.28
N GLY A 43 3.56 12.35 1.10
CA GLY A 43 2.77 13.37 1.79
C GLY A 43 1.62 13.95 0.97
N ARG A 44 1.48 13.58 -0.29
CA ARG A 44 0.37 14.06 -1.13
C ARG A 44 -0.73 13.04 -1.17
N SER A 45 -1.93 13.45 -0.77
CA SER A 45 -3.10 12.59 -0.80
C SER A 45 -3.90 12.79 -2.07
N SER A 46 -4.43 11.70 -2.61
CA SER A 46 -5.32 11.74 -3.76
C SER A 46 -6.36 10.64 -3.62
N ARG A 47 -7.40 10.72 -4.45
CA ARG A 47 -8.43 9.72 -4.46
C ARG A 47 -7.93 8.46 -5.19
N TYR A 48 -8.24 7.30 -4.64
CA TYR A 48 -7.93 6.03 -5.27
C TYR A 48 -9.21 5.23 -5.45
N VAL A 49 -9.45 4.78 -6.69
CA VAL A 49 -10.63 3.96 -7.00
C VAL A 49 -10.22 2.50 -6.94
N PHE A 50 -10.72 1.79 -5.93
CA PHE A 50 -10.45 0.37 -5.78
C PHE A 50 -11.17 -0.43 -6.86
N ARG A 51 -10.47 -1.31 -7.55
CA ARG A 51 -11.02 -2.15 -8.60
C ARG A 51 -10.89 -3.63 -8.29
N SER A 52 -9.69 -4.06 -7.85
CA SER A 52 -9.42 -5.43 -7.48
C SER A 52 -8.19 -5.46 -6.57
N VAL A 53 -8.02 -6.57 -5.86
CA VAL A 53 -6.84 -6.75 -5.01
C VAL A 53 -5.57 -6.75 -5.84
N GLU A 54 -5.60 -7.40 -7.01
CA GLU A 54 -4.45 -7.46 -7.90
C GLU A 54 -4.04 -6.07 -8.39
N GLN A 55 -5.01 -5.26 -8.78
CA GLN A 55 -4.74 -3.91 -9.25
C GLN A 55 -4.20 -3.04 -8.10
N LEU A 56 -4.78 -3.19 -6.92
CA LEU A 56 -4.33 -2.47 -5.73
C LEU A 56 -2.87 -2.78 -5.42
N ARG A 57 -2.50 -4.06 -5.44
CA ARG A 57 -1.12 -4.46 -5.18
C ARG A 57 -0.18 -3.95 -6.26
N TYR A 58 -0.58 -4.03 -7.51
CA TYR A 58 0.21 -3.52 -8.61
C TYR A 58 0.48 -2.02 -8.47
N ASP A 59 -0.55 -1.25 -8.18
CA ASP A 59 -0.43 0.19 -8.03
C ASP A 59 0.46 0.54 -6.82
N PHE A 60 0.29 -0.19 -5.72
CA PHE A 60 1.10 0.01 -4.53
C PHE A 60 2.58 -0.29 -4.80
N GLU A 61 2.86 -1.43 -5.43
CA GLU A 61 4.24 -1.82 -5.73
C GLU A 61 4.91 -0.84 -6.71
N ARG A 62 4.14 -0.34 -7.66
CA ARG A 62 4.64 0.66 -8.59
C ARG A 62 5.03 1.94 -7.85
N ASP A 63 4.21 2.38 -6.89
CA ASP A 63 4.50 3.58 -6.13
C ASP A 63 5.70 3.37 -5.20
N VAL A 64 5.83 2.19 -4.61
CA VAL A 64 7.00 1.86 -3.78
C VAL A 64 8.28 1.93 -4.62
N ALA A 65 8.25 1.39 -5.83
CA ALA A 65 9.39 1.45 -6.72
C ALA A 65 9.72 2.90 -7.12
N ALA A 66 8.69 3.73 -7.32
CA ALA A 66 8.87 5.13 -7.70
C ALA A 66 9.54 5.95 -6.60
N VAL A 67 9.39 5.57 -5.32
CA VAL A 67 10.08 6.26 -4.22
C VAL A 67 11.40 5.59 -3.85
N GLY A 68 11.88 4.68 -4.69
CA GLY A 68 13.16 4.03 -4.50
C GLY A 68 13.13 2.81 -3.60
N GLY A 69 11.93 2.29 -3.28
CA GLY A 69 11.80 1.10 -2.46
C GLY A 69 11.97 -0.19 -3.26
N ARG A 70 12.11 -1.29 -2.55
CA ARG A 70 12.21 -2.62 -3.13
C ARG A 70 11.35 -3.58 -2.35
N LEU A 71 10.56 -4.35 -3.06
CA LEU A 71 9.63 -5.29 -2.46
C LEU A 71 9.99 -6.75 -2.77
N GLY A 72 11.15 -7.03 -2.88
CA GLY A 72 11.48 -8.39 -3.14
C GLY A 72 12.94 -8.64 -3.03
#